data_738a192f4c29c81101f105e5f14080f4
#
_entry.id   738a192f4c29c81101f105e5f14080f4
#
_cell.length_a   1.000
_cell.length_b   1.000
_cell.length_c   1.000
_cell.angle_alpha   90.00
_cell.angle_beta   90.00
_cell.angle_gamma   90.00
#
_symmetry.space_group_name_H-M   'P 1'
#
loop_
_entity.id
_entity.type
_entity.pdbx_description
1 polymer ?
#
loop_
_entity_poly.entity_id
_entity_poly.type
_entity_poly.pdbx_seq_one_letter_code
_entity_poly.pdbx_strand_id
1 'polypeptide(L)'
;GSVVPLFLEQIQTSRRITVTHPEMTRYFMVTAEAVGLVLQASVLQSAADVFVLDMGKPVRIVDLATDLIRLSGLVPHEDVEIVFTGLRPGEKMHEGLTTAGETLRPTSVAGVTVIARTVDSLNSPLVGDRLDQLAEELLGDRRDAQLGALAQQLAAVLGVAWKWPASPA
;
A
#
# COMPACT_ATOMS: atom_id res chain seq x y z
N GLY A 1 13.08 4.00 7.27
CA GLY A 1 13.24 4.84 8.43
C GLY A 1 12.05 5.76 8.62
N SER A 2 11.75 6.09 9.87
CA SER A 2 10.67 7.04 10.20
C SER A 2 11.15 8.48 9.99
N VAL A 3 10.26 9.37 9.57
CA VAL A 3 10.56 10.80 9.39
C VAL A 3 10.89 11.50 10.73
N VAL A 4 10.32 11.03 11.84
CA VAL A 4 10.53 11.63 13.18
C VAL A 4 12.00 11.58 13.62
N PRO A 5 12.70 10.42 13.60
CA PRO A 5 14.15 10.39 13.89
C PRO A 5 14.98 11.29 12.97
N LEU A 6 14.64 11.33 11.68
CA LEU A 6 15.34 12.20 10.73
C LEU A 6 15.19 13.68 11.11
N PHE A 7 13.98 14.12 11.43
CA PHE A 7 13.74 15.51 11.83
C PHE A 7 14.44 15.85 13.16
N LEU A 8 14.44 14.95 14.14
CA LEU A 8 15.15 15.15 15.39
C LEU A 8 16.67 15.26 15.16
N GLU A 9 17.24 14.44 14.29
CA GLU A 9 18.64 14.54 13.89
C GLU A 9 18.93 15.90 13.20
N GLN A 10 18.09 16.32 12.27
CA GLN A 10 18.23 17.59 11.57
C GLN A 10 18.11 18.80 12.52
N ILE A 11 17.21 18.75 13.51
CA ILE A 11 17.09 19.77 14.54
C ILE A 11 18.40 19.88 15.33
N GLN A 12 18.99 18.75 15.71
CA GLN A 12 20.19 18.73 16.56
C GLN A 12 21.47 19.14 15.81
N THR A 13 21.62 18.71 14.56
CA THR A 13 22.87 18.83 13.82
C THR A 13 22.95 20.07 12.94
N SER A 14 21.87 20.40 12.23
CA SER A 14 21.90 21.46 11.20
C SER A 14 20.99 22.65 11.48
N ARG A 15 20.11 22.55 12.47
CA ARG A 15 19.06 23.54 12.71
C ARG A 15 18.21 23.83 11.46
N ARG A 16 18.08 22.83 10.61
CA ARG A 16 17.32 22.93 9.35
C ARG A 16 16.59 21.61 9.08
N ILE A 17 15.27 21.66 8.98
CA ILE A 17 14.43 20.53 8.59
C ILE A 17 14.11 20.64 7.11
N THR A 18 14.22 19.52 6.38
CA THR A 18 13.85 19.42 4.98
C THR A 18 12.49 18.74 4.84
N VAL A 19 11.52 19.42 4.23
CA VAL A 19 10.19 18.91 3.91
C VAL A 19 10.01 18.98 2.41
N THR A 20 9.44 17.94 1.80
CA THR A 20 9.31 17.89 0.33
C THR A 20 8.31 18.91 -0.19
N HIS A 21 7.17 19.10 0.48
CA HIS A 21 6.15 20.06 0.06
C HIS A 21 5.32 20.52 1.27
N PRO A 22 4.89 21.80 1.34
CA PRO A 22 4.11 22.32 2.47
C PRO A 22 2.76 21.62 2.68
N GLU A 23 2.17 21.09 1.62
CA GLU A 23 0.86 20.42 1.68
C GLU A 23 0.96 18.89 1.75
N MET A 24 2.17 18.33 1.80
CA MET A 24 2.37 16.88 1.88
C MET A 24 1.78 16.32 3.17
N THR A 25 1.00 15.25 3.01
CA THR A 25 0.43 14.52 4.16
C THR A 25 0.88 13.07 4.16
N ARG A 26 0.97 12.48 5.37
CA ARG A 26 1.22 11.06 5.58
C ARG A 26 0.37 10.57 6.74
N TYR A 27 0.12 9.26 6.73
CA TYR A 27 -0.49 8.59 7.87
C TYR A 27 0.58 8.17 8.87
N PHE A 28 0.23 8.23 10.14
CA PHE A 28 1.09 7.79 11.23
C PHE A 28 0.31 6.86 12.14
N MET A 29 0.95 5.80 12.56
CA MET A 29 0.42 4.86 13.54
C MET A 29 1.53 4.45 14.51
N VAL A 30 1.21 4.30 15.77
CA VAL A 30 2.16 3.80 16.76
C VAL A 30 2.44 2.32 16.48
N THR A 31 3.70 1.91 16.53
CA THR A 31 4.11 0.55 16.20
C THR A 31 3.36 -0.52 17.01
N ALA A 32 3.14 -0.28 18.31
CA ALA A 32 2.41 -1.20 19.16
C ALA A 32 0.95 -1.37 18.72
N GLU A 33 0.30 -0.29 18.29
CA GLU A 33 -1.05 -0.31 17.73
C GLU A 33 -1.09 -1.08 16.40
N ALA A 34 -0.17 -0.78 15.48
CA ALA A 34 -0.06 -1.47 14.20
C ALA A 34 0.12 -2.98 14.39
N VAL A 35 1.03 -3.40 15.27
CA VAL A 35 1.25 -4.81 15.60
C VAL A 35 0.00 -5.44 16.19
N GLY A 36 -0.68 -4.76 17.13
CA GLY A 36 -1.92 -5.24 17.72
C GLY A 36 -3.02 -5.48 16.70
N LEU A 37 -3.22 -4.54 15.76
CA LEU A 37 -4.22 -4.65 14.69
C LEU A 37 -3.86 -5.76 13.68
N VAL A 38 -2.57 -5.91 13.33
CA VAL A 38 -2.10 -6.99 12.44
C VAL A 38 -2.36 -8.37 13.07
N LEU A 39 -2.05 -8.54 14.37
CA LEU A 39 -2.32 -9.79 15.07
C LEU A 39 -3.81 -10.10 15.13
N GLN A 40 -4.66 -9.10 15.36
CA GLN A 40 -6.10 -9.27 15.34
C GLN A 40 -6.64 -9.58 13.93
N ALA A 41 -6.10 -8.92 12.89
CA ALA A 41 -6.47 -9.20 11.51
C ALA A 41 -6.10 -10.64 11.10
N SER A 42 -4.97 -11.16 11.59
CA SER A 42 -4.48 -12.51 11.24
C SER A 42 -5.38 -13.65 11.68
N VAL A 43 -6.24 -13.43 12.67
CA VAL A 43 -7.20 -14.43 13.17
C VAL A 43 -8.61 -14.24 12.64
N LEU A 44 -8.84 -13.21 11.82
CA LEU A 44 -10.13 -12.99 11.17
C LEU A 44 -10.36 -14.06 10.10
N GLN A 45 -11.47 -14.78 10.24
CA GLN A 45 -11.93 -15.70 9.20
C GLN A 45 -12.65 -14.87 8.12
N SER A 46 -11.94 -14.53 7.07
CA SER A 46 -12.49 -13.80 5.92
C SER A 46 -12.01 -14.45 4.63
N ALA A 47 -12.89 -14.52 3.66
CA ALA A 47 -12.53 -14.87 2.29
C ALA A 47 -11.79 -13.71 1.56
N ALA A 48 -11.54 -12.62 2.26
CA ALA A 48 -10.86 -11.46 1.70
C ALA A 48 -9.35 -11.56 1.91
N ASP A 49 -8.61 -11.23 0.87
CA ASP A 49 -7.17 -11.39 0.83
C ASP A 49 -6.40 -10.20 1.41
N VAL A 50 -7.07 -9.04 1.58
CA VAL A 50 -6.41 -7.80 1.98
C VAL A 50 -7.19 -7.09 3.08
N PHE A 51 -6.53 -6.89 4.21
CA PHE A 51 -7.02 -6.06 5.30
C PHE A 51 -6.36 -4.68 5.26
N VAL A 52 -7.11 -3.66 5.60
CA VAL A 52 -6.63 -2.27 5.71
C VAL A 52 -6.83 -1.81 7.14
N LEU A 53 -5.76 -1.33 7.75
CA LEU A 53 -5.80 -0.75 9.09
C LEU A 53 -6.35 0.68 9.02
N ASP A 54 -7.15 1.06 10.00
CA ASP A 54 -7.57 2.44 10.16
C ASP A 54 -6.39 3.29 10.61
N MET A 55 -5.87 4.08 9.70
CA MET A 55 -4.71 4.94 9.93
C MET A 55 -5.10 6.30 10.54
N GLY A 56 -6.36 6.49 10.88
CA GLY A 56 -6.87 7.78 11.35
C GLY A 56 -6.80 8.89 10.30
N LYS A 57 -6.54 10.11 10.75
CA LYS A 57 -6.42 11.26 9.85
C LYS A 57 -4.99 11.44 9.35
N PRO A 58 -4.80 11.81 8.08
CA PRO A 58 -3.48 12.13 7.57
C PRO A 58 -2.95 13.41 8.24
N VAL A 59 -1.67 13.44 8.56
CA VAL A 59 -0.97 14.55 9.20
C VAL A 59 -0.11 15.27 8.18
N ARG A 60 -0.14 16.59 8.15
CA ARG A 60 0.76 17.39 7.30
C ARG A 60 2.18 17.28 7.87
N ILE A 61 3.12 17.00 6.98
CA ILE A 61 4.54 16.80 7.38
C ILE A 61 5.13 18.10 7.94
N VAL A 62 4.72 19.26 7.45
CA VAL A 62 5.17 20.55 7.97
C VAL A 62 4.66 20.82 9.38
N ASP A 63 3.43 20.39 9.72
CA ASP A 63 2.88 20.54 11.07
C ASP A 63 3.64 19.63 12.05
N LEU A 64 3.92 18.38 11.65
CA LEU A 64 4.77 17.46 12.42
C LEU A 64 6.17 18.04 12.68
N ALA A 65 6.80 18.64 11.65
CA ALA A 65 8.09 19.29 11.79
C ALA A 65 8.04 20.44 12.80
N THR A 66 7.01 21.28 12.68
CA THR A 66 6.77 22.42 13.58
C THR A 66 6.60 21.96 15.03
N ASP A 67 5.81 20.92 15.25
CA ASP A 67 5.58 20.38 16.60
C ASP A 67 6.86 19.74 17.20
N LEU A 68 7.66 19.04 16.40
CA LEU A 68 8.93 18.48 16.85
C LEU A 68 9.93 19.58 17.24
N ILE A 69 9.97 20.70 16.51
CA ILE A 69 10.81 21.86 16.87
C ILE A 69 10.38 22.39 18.24
N ARG A 70 9.07 22.61 18.43
CA ARG A 70 8.52 23.11 19.70
C ARG A 70 8.77 22.16 20.87
N LEU A 71 8.57 20.84 20.65
CA LEU A 71 8.86 19.81 21.65
C LEU A 71 10.35 19.72 22.00
N SER A 72 11.22 20.18 21.11
CA SER A 72 12.68 20.30 21.36
C SER A 72 13.06 21.59 22.12
N GLY A 73 12.07 22.39 22.54
CA GLY A 73 12.28 23.65 23.25
C GLY A 73 12.77 24.81 22.37
N LEU A 74 12.53 24.73 21.05
CA LEU A 74 13.00 25.67 20.06
C LEU A 74 11.84 26.36 19.35
N VAL A 75 12.10 27.52 18.73
CA VAL A 75 11.13 28.32 18.02
C VAL A 75 11.21 28.03 16.52
N PRO A 76 10.12 27.55 15.88
CA PRO A 76 10.07 27.35 14.43
C PRO A 76 10.36 28.66 13.69
N HIS A 77 11.13 28.56 12.60
CA HIS A 77 11.58 29.67 11.75
C HIS A 77 12.54 30.68 12.38
N GLU A 78 12.75 30.65 13.71
CA GLU A 78 13.76 31.45 14.40
C GLU A 78 15.00 30.60 14.70
N ASP A 79 14.82 29.51 15.47
CA ASP A 79 15.91 28.62 15.87
C ASP A 79 16.18 27.50 14.86
N VAL A 80 15.14 27.08 14.14
CA VAL A 80 15.18 25.99 13.15
C VAL A 80 14.42 26.39 11.90
N GLU A 81 15.12 26.37 10.77
CA GLU A 81 14.56 26.64 9.46
C GLU A 81 13.80 25.41 8.90
N ILE A 82 12.63 25.60 8.28
CA ILE A 82 11.93 24.57 7.49
C ILE A 82 12.12 24.89 6.01
N VAL A 83 12.80 24.01 5.28
CA VAL A 83 13.12 24.19 3.87
C VAL A 83 12.35 23.21 3.01
N PHE A 84 11.72 23.70 1.94
CA PHE A 84 10.99 22.87 0.99
C PHE A 84 11.90 22.46 -0.17
N THR A 85 12.04 21.15 -0.40
CA THR A 85 12.96 20.59 -1.40
C THR A 85 12.32 20.25 -2.74
N GLY A 86 10.98 20.30 -2.83
CA GLY A 86 10.23 19.84 -3.98
C GLY A 86 9.97 18.33 -3.95
N LEU A 87 8.95 17.90 -4.69
CA LEU A 87 8.57 16.49 -4.83
C LEU A 87 9.60 15.74 -5.69
N ARG A 88 9.94 14.53 -5.28
CA ARG A 88 10.75 13.62 -6.10
C ARG A 88 9.89 12.94 -7.18
N PRO A 89 10.47 12.52 -8.31
CA PRO A 89 9.74 11.72 -9.30
C PRO A 89 9.11 10.48 -8.67
N GLY A 90 7.81 10.30 -8.86
CA GLY A 90 7.05 9.19 -8.29
C GLY A 90 6.58 9.36 -6.85
N GLU A 91 6.96 10.44 -6.16
CA GLU A 91 6.49 10.73 -4.81
C GLU A 91 5.07 11.30 -4.83
N LYS A 92 4.16 10.71 -4.03
CA LYS A 92 2.78 11.17 -3.92
C LYS A 92 2.66 12.29 -2.91
N MET A 93 1.88 13.32 -3.25
CA MET A 93 1.51 14.40 -2.32
C MET A 93 0.73 13.86 -1.12
N HIS A 94 -0.25 13.01 -1.39
CA HIS A 94 -1.13 12.37 -0.42
C HIS A 94 -1.14 10.87 -0.67
N GLU A 95 -1.04 10.07 0.39
CA GLU A 95 -1.20 8.62 0.30
C GLU A 95 -2.67 8.24 0.40
N GLY A 96 -3.11 7.31 -0.44
CA GLY A 96 -4.44 6.71 -0.38
C GLY A 96 -4.37 5.33 0.27
N LEU A 97 -5.37 4.98 1.07
CA LEU A 97 -5.50 3.64 1.66
C LEU A 97 -6.15 2.64 0.69
N THR A 98 -6.80 3.14 -0.36
CA THR A 98 -7.47 2.33 -1.39
C THR A 98 -7.18 2.88 -2.78
N THR A 99 -7.38 2.05 -3.79
CA THR A 99 -7.35 2.43 -5.20
C THR A 99 -8.76 2.57 -5.77
N ALA A 100 -8.86 3.12 -6.98
CA ALA A 100 -10.14 3.27 -7.67
C ALA A 100 -10.80 1.89 -7.89
N GLY A 101 -12.06 1.74 -7.48
CA GLY A 101 -12.81 0.49 -7.59
C GLY A 101 -12.72 -0.43 -6.36
N GLU A 102 -11.88 -0.11 -5.38
CA GLU A 102 -11.86 -0.83 -4.10
C GLU A 102 -12.88 -0.23 -3.13
N THR A 103 -13.60 -1.09 -2.43
CA THR A 103 -14.56 -0.68 -1.39
C THR A 103 -14.14 -1.29 -0.06
N LEU A 104 -14.02 -0.45 0.96
CA LEU A 104 -13.74 -0.91 2.32
C LEU A 104 -15.03 -1.38 2.99
N ARG A 105 -14.98 -2.55 3.63
CA ARG A 105 -16.03 -3.08 4.49
C ARG A 105 -15.51 -3.24 5.92
N PRO A 106 -16.32 -2.93 6.93
CA PRO A 106 -15.92 -3.13 8.32
C PRO A 106 -15.76 -4.64 8.60
N THR A 107 -14.89 -4.94 9.55
CA THR A 107 -14.74 -6.28 10.12
C THR A 107 -15.32 -6.32 11.55
N SER A 108 -15.24 -7.46 12.22
CA SER A 108 -15.59 -7.59 13.65
C SER A 108 -14.56 -6.93 14.57
N VAL A 109 -13.41 -6.54 14.05
CA VAL A 109 -12.33 -5.87 14.79
C VAL A 109 -12.36 -4.38 14.48
N ALA A 110 -12.55 -3.56 15.52
CA ALA A 110 -12.46 -2.11 15.39
C ALA A 110 -11.06 -1.71 14.89
N GLY A 111 -11.00 -0.77 13.94
CA GLY A 111 -9.74 -0.34 13.34
C GLY A 111 -9.19 -1.25 12.24
N VAL A 112 -9.91 -2.34 11.88
CA VAL A 112 -9.56 -3.21 10.76
C VAL A 112 -10.73 -3.25 9.77
N THR A 113 -10.45 -2.87 8.54
CA THR A 113 -11.38 -3.01 7.42
C THR A 113 -10.83 -4.02 6.41
N VAL A 114 -11.69 -4.48 5.51
CA VAL A 114 -11.32 -5.41 4.46
C VAL A 114 -11.64 -4.79 3.10
N ILE A 115 -10.74 -4.97 2.14
CA ILE A 115 -11.03 -4.60 0.75
C ILE A 115 -12.00 -5.63 0.18
N ALA A 116 -13.23 -5.19 -0.08
CA ALA A 116 -14.13 -5.95 -0.92
C ALA A 116 -13.67 -5.79 -2.36
N ARG A 117 -12.94 -6.76 -2.89
CA ARG A 117 -12.73 -6.84 -4.32
C ARG A 117 -14.07 -7.20 -4.97
N THR A 118 -14.54 -6.39 -5.88
CA THR A 118 -15.49 -6.85 -6.89
C THR A 118 -14.71 -7.85 -7.73
N VAL A 119 -15.11 -9.11 -7.67
CA VAL A 119 -14.47 -10.25 -8.38
C VAL A 119 -14.42 -9.99 -9.90
N ASP A 120 -15.19 -9.02 -10.40
CA ASP A 120 -15.24 -8.61 -11.80
C ASP A 120 -13.91 -8.12 -12.39
N SER A 121 -12.99 -7.61 -11.58
CA SER A 121 -11.69 -7.13 -12.09
C SER A 121 -10.72 -8.26 -12.45
N LEU A 122 -10.83 -9.42 -11.79
CA LEU A 122 -10.01 -10.60 -12.10
C LEU A 122 -10.65 -11.49 -13.16
N ASN A 123 -11.98 -11.40 -13.32
CA ASN A 123 -12.74 -12.09 -14.37
C ASN A 123 -12.95 -11.23 -15.63
N SER A 124 -12.24 -10.10 -15.75
CA SER A 124 -12.26 -9.32 -16.98
C SER A 124 -11.73 -10.16 -18.15
N PRO A 125 -12.40 -10.16 -19.31
CA PRO A 125 -11.89 -10.79 -20.51
C PRO A 125 -10.44 -10.40 -20.83
N LEU A 126 -10.07 -9.14 -20.55
CA LEU A 126 -8.69 -8.62 -20.71
C LEU A 126 -7.65 -9.38 -19.87
N VAL A 127 -8.01 -9.91 -18.70
CA VAL A 127 -7.09 -10.71 -17.86
C VAL A 127 -6.94 -12.11 -18.45
N GLY A 128 -8.03 -12.71 -18.95
CA GLY A 128 -7.99 -14.00 -19.65
C GLY A 128 -7.13 -13.93 -20.90
N ASP A 129 -7.39 -12.96 -21.77
CA ASP A 129 -6.65 -12.74 -23.02
C ASP A 129 -5.15 -12.49 -22.76
N ARG A 130 -4.82 -11.76 -21.70
CA ARG A 130 -3.42 -11.50 -21.32
C ARG A 130 -2.72 -12.74 -20.76
N LEU A 131 -3.43 -13.56 -19.99
CA LEU A 131 -2.91 -14.85 -19.52
C LEU A 131 -2.68 -15.82 -20.69
N ASP A 132 -3.59 -15.86 -21.65
CA ASP A 132 -3.44 -16.66 -22.87
C ASP A 132 -2.21 -16.21 -23.68
N GLN A 133 -2.07 -14.90 -23.88
CA GLN A 133 -0.92 -14.33 -24.57
C GLN A 133 0.39 -14.65 -23.85
N LEU A 134 0.46 -14.51 -22.53
CA LEU A 134 1.64 -14.86 -21.74
C LEU A 134 1.94 -16.37 -21.77
N ALA A 135 0.90 -17.20 -21.77
CA ALA A 135 1.07 -18.64 -21.92
C ALA A 135 1.66 -19.01 -23.30
N GLU A 136 1.25 -18.32 -24.36
CA GLU A 136 1.81 -18.49 -25.69
C GLU A 136 3.26 -18.01 -25.79
N GLU A 137 3.56 -16.82 -25.24
CA GLU A 137 4.92 -16.24 -25.25
C GLU A 137 5.93 -17.08 -24.46
N LEU A 138 5.52 -17.62 -23.29
CA LEU A 138 6.41 -18.34 -22.38
C LEU A 138 6.58 -19.82 -22.70
N LEU A 139 5.54 -20.47 -23.20
CA LEU A 139 5.49 -21.92 -23.32
C LEU A 139 5.60 -22.39 -24.77
N GLY A 140 5.25 -21.57 -25.76
CA GLY A 140 5.27 -21.94 -27.16
C GLY A 140 4.59 -23.31 -27.40
N ASP A 141 5.27 -24.19 -28.11
CA ASP A 141 4.79 -25.55 -28.41
C ASP A 141 4.90 -26.55 -27.21
N ARG A 142 5.43 -26.12 -26.06
CA ARG A 142 5.62 -27.00 -24.89
C ARG A 142 4.40 -27.05 -23.97
N ARG A 143 3.22 -27.07 -24.52
CA ARG A 143 1.97 -27.20 -23.76
C ARG A 143 1.74 -28.65 -23.35
N ASP A 144 2.31 -29.05 -22.22
CA ASP A 144 2.03 -30.36 -21.66
C ASP A 144 0.87 -30.34 -20.65
N ALA A 145 0.28 -31.51 -20.40
CA ALA A 145 -0.87 -31.65 -19.52
C ALA A 145 -0.56 -31.30 -18.06
N GLN A 146 0.71 -31.42 -17.62
CA GLN A 146 1.12 -31.11 -16.25
C GLN A 146 1.17 -29.59 -16.02
N LEU A 147 1.73 -28.85 -16.97
CA LEU A 147 1.74 -27.39 -16.94
C LEU A 147 0.31 -26.82 -17.01
N GLY A 148 -0.56 -27.41 -17.82
CA GLY A 148 -1.97 -27.03 -17.89
C GLY A 148 -2.71 -27.23 -16.56
N ALA A 149 -2.48 -28.37 -15.89
CA ALA A 149 -3.07 -28.65 -14.58
C ALA A 149 -2.57 -27.66 -13.49
N LEU A 150 -1.27 -27.35 -13.49
CA LEU A 150 -0.68 -26.40 -12.54
C LEU A 150 -1.23 -24.97 -12.73
N ALA A 151 -1.34 -24.55 -13.99
CA ALA A 151 -1.87 -23.23 -14.34
C ALA A 151 -3.36 -23.09 -13.96
N GLN A 152 -4.16 -24.15 -14.16
CA GLN A 152 -5.56 -24.20 -13.73
C GLN A 152 -5.69 -24.17 -12.20
N GLN A 153 -4.83 -24.86 -11.45
CA GLN A 153 -4.80 -24.80 -9.99
C GLN A 153 -4.46 -23.39 -9.52
N LEU A 154 -3.48 -22.75 -10.15
CA LEU A 154 -3.10 -21.37 -9.84
C LEU A 154 -4.25 -20.39 -10.11
N ALA A 155 -4.93 -20.52 -11.24
CA ALA A 155 -6.10 -19.72 -11.58
C ALA A 155 -7.24 -19.90 -10.55
N ALA A 156 -7.48 -21.13 -10.11
CA ALA A 156 -8.46 -21.44 -9.08
C ALA A 156 -8.11 -20.81 -7.72
N VAL A 157 -6.84 -20.87 -7.31
CA VAL A 157 -6.34 -20.22 -6.07
C VAL A 157 -6.49 -18.70 -6.14
N LEU A 158 -6.24 -18.12 -7.32
CA LEU A 158 -6.37 -16.68 -7.56
C LEU A 158 -7.82 -16.22 -7.79
N GLY A 159 -8.79 -17.16 -7.84
CA GLY A 159 -10.20 -16.86 -8.12
C GLY A 159 -10.45 -16.33 -9.53
N VAL A 160 -9.57 -16.64 -10.49
CA VAL A 160 -9.68 -16.22 -11.88
C VAL A 160 -10.38 -17.30 -12.71
N ALA A 161 -11.44 -16.95 -13.43
CA ALA A 161 -12.11 -17.83 -14.37
C ALA A 161 -11.31 -17.96 -15.68
N TRP A 162 -10.24 -18.75 -15.65
CA TRP A 162 -9.36 -18.99 -16.79
C TRP A 162 -9.25 -20.49 -17.08
N LYS A 163 -9.23 -20.86 -18.34
CA LYS A 163 -9.03 -22.23 -18.78
C LYS A 163 -7.77 -22.33 -19.64
N TRP A 164 -7.00 -23.36 -19.42
CA TRP A 164 -5.84 -23.66 -20.25
C TRP A 164 -6.24 -23.80 -21.71
N PRO A 165 -5.62 -23.06 -22.65
CA PRO A 165 -5.94 -23.18 -24.08
C PRO A 165 -5.69 -24.61 -24.56
N ALA A 166 -6.62 -25.15 -25.35
CA ALA A 166 -6.46 -26.47 -25.95
C ALA A 166 -5.24 -26.50 -26.89
N SER A 167 -4.46 -27.58 -26.86
CA SER A 167 -3.38 -27.77 -27.82
C SER A 167 -3.93 -27.66 -29.24
N PRO A 168 -3.27 -26.94 -30.15
CA PRO A 168 -3.63 -26.98 -31.57
C PRO A 168 -3.50 -28.42 -32.07
N ALA A 169 -4.51 -28.85 -32.84
CA ALA A 169 -4.57 -30.19 -33.42
C ALA A 169 -3.47 -30.43 -34.44
#